data_0e7081e97d046ebf37824866a4c9b66e
#
_entry.id   0e7081e97d046ebf37824866a4c9b66e
#
_cell.length_a   1.000
_cell.length_b   1.000
_cell.length_c   1.000
_cell.angle_alpha   90.00
_cell.angle_beta   90.00
_cell.angle_gamma   90.00
#
_symmetry.space_group_name_H-M   'P 1'
#
loop_
_entity.id
_entity.type
_entity.pdbx_description
1 polymer ?
#
loop_
_entity_poly.entity_id
_entity_poly.type
_entity_poly.pdbx_seq_one_letter_code
_entity_poly.pdbx_strand_id
1 'polypeptide(L)'
;MPKPECAPTHCISVESKNGMPISDTSKLGTNVKIFHPDQVNLYGCTIGDDSRVGSFVEIQKNATVGARCKISSHSFICEGVVIEDEVFIGHGVMFTNDRLPRATNPDGSPMTEEDWKLEFTKVKRGASIGSNATILPGLTIGASALVGAGAVVTKNVPDFAIVAGVPAKIVGDTRSALTAAAANAS
;
A
#
# COMPACT_ATOMS: atom_id res chain seq x y z
N MET A 1 -6.68 -2.35 -51.32
CA MET A 1 -5.95 -1.43 -50.45
C MET A 1 -5.04 -2.24 -49.57
N PRO A 2 -3.71 -2.09 -49.64
CA PRO A 2 -2.79 -2.83 -48.77
C PRO A 2 -2.90 -2.28 -47.34
N LYS A 3 -2.84 -3.20 -46.34
CA LYS A 3 -2.78 -2.85 -44.93
C LYS A 3 -1.44 -2.17 -44.63
N PRO A 4 -1.41 -1.14 -43.78
CA PRO A 4 -0.14 -0.53 -43.38
C PRO A 4 0.67 -1.55 -42.59
N GLU A 5 1.89 -1.83 -43.03
CA GLU A 5 2.90 -2.58 -42.27
C GLU A 5 3.28 -1.75 -41.02
N CYS A 6 3.07 -2.36 -39.88
CA CYS A 6 3.52 -1.80 -38.60
C CYS A 6 5.05 -1.88 -38.57
N ALA A 7 5.72 -0.76 -38.56
CA ALA A 7 7.16 -0.69 -38.38
C ALA A 7 7.58 -1.36 -37.07
N PRO A 8 8.73 -2.04 -37.00
CA PRO A 8 9.18 -2.68 -35.75
C PRO A 8 9.42 -1.59 -34.71
N THR A 9 8.55 -1.55 -33.70
CA THR A 9 8.78 -0.79 -32.47
C THR A 9 10.08 -1.26 -31.85
N HIS A 10 11.07 -0.38 -31.79
CA HIS A 10 12.24 -0.57 -30.95
C HIS A 10 11.74 -0.75 -29.52
N CYS A 11 11.68 -2.00 -29.04
CA CYS A 11 11.67 -2.27 -27.62
C CYS A 11 13.01 -1.75 -27.09
N ILE A 12 12.99 -0.59 -26.46
CA ILE A 12 14.12 -0.15 -25.64
C ILE A 12 14.16 -1.14 -24.49
N SER A 13 15.14 -2.04 -24.51
CA SER A 13 15.50 -2.82 -23.34
C SER A 13 16.05 -1.83 -22.31
N VAL A 14 15.20 -1.41 -21.39
CA VAL A 14 15.64 -0.76 -20.16
C VAL A 14 16.34 -1.87 -19.37
N GLU A 15 17.65 -1.94 -19.48
CA GLU A 15 18.47 -2.73 -18.56
C GLU A 15 18.28 -2.09 -17.17
N SER A 16 17.41 -2.69 -16.35
CA SER A 16 17.34 -2.38 -14.93
C SER A 16 18.69 -2.77 -14.35
N LYS A 17 19.45 -1.81 -13.89
CA LYS A 17 20.79 -2.04 -13.31
C LYS A 17 20.79 -2.90 -12.04
N ASN A 18 19.61 -3.33 -11.53
CA ASN A 18 19.47 -4.24 -10.42
C ASN A 18 18.21 -5.10 -10.61
N GLY A 19 18.34 -6.21 -11.32
CA GLY A 19 17.27 -7.18 -11.55
C GLY A 19 16.92 -8.05 -10.33
N MET A 20 17.03 -7.54 -9.10
CA MET A 20 16.67 -8.27 -7.91
C MET A 20 15.31 -7.82 -7.38
N PRO A 21 14.39 -8.78 -7.09
CA PRO A 21 13.06 -8.48 -6.54
C PRO A 21 13.10 -7.70 -5.21
N ILE A 22 14.20 -7.83 -4.49
CA ILE A 22 14.49 -7.08 -3.27
C ILE A 22 15.79 -6.32 -3.51
N SER A 23 15.67 -5.00 -3.66
CA SER A 23 16.83 -4.12 -3.86
C SER A 23 17.70 -4.06 -2.60
N ASP A 24 19.01 -3.97 -2.77
CA ASP A 24 20.00 -3.74 -1.70
C ASP A 24 19.81 -2.38 -0.98
N THR A 25 19.05 -1.46 -1.58
CA THR A 25 18.65 -0.20 -0.94
C THR A 25 17.54 -0.36 0.10
N SER A 26 16.88 -1.52 0.16
CA SER A 26 15.83 -1.81 1.14
C SER A 26 16.43 -2.20 2.49
N LYS A 27 15.84 -1.69 3.58
CA LYS A 27 16.26 -1.98 4.96
C LYS A 27 15.28 -2.97 5.58
N LEU A 28 15.74 -4.19 5.86
CA LEU A 28 14.94 -5.22 6.49
C LEU A 28 15.41 -5.40 7.95
N GLY A 29 14.47 -5.37 8.87
CA GLY A 29 14.69 -5.67 10.29
C GLY A 29 14.95 -7.15 10.55
N THR A 30 15.09 -7.50 11.82
CA THR A 30 15.32 -8.88 12.28
C THR A 30 14.09 -9.75 12.04
N ASN A 31 14.28 -11.02 11.62
CA ASN A 31 13.21 -11.99 11.39
C ASN A 31 12.11 -11.58 10.41
N VAL A 32 12.37 -10.64 9.52
CA VAL A 32 11.41 -10.32 8.43
C VAL A 32 11.24 -11.55 7.55
N LYS A 33 9.98 -11.96 7.32
CA LYS A 33 9.65 -13.11 6.48
C LYS A 33 9.01 -12.64 5.19
N ILE A 34 9.70 -12.87 4.07
CA ILE A 34 9.18 -12.58 2.73
C ILE A 34 8.84 -13.92 2.08
N PHE A 35 7.56 -14.15 1.84
CA PHE A 35 7.09 -15.35 1.17
C PHE A 35 7.25 -15.17 -0.34
N HIS A 36 7.99 -16.06 -0.98
CA HIS A 36 8.34 -15.97 -2.40
C HIS A 36 9.10 -14.67 -2.74
N PRO A 37 10.34 -14.52 -2.27
CA PRO A 37 11.12 -13.30 -2.44
C PRO A 37 11.41 -12.95 -3.91
N ASP A 38 11.29 -13.90 -4.82
CA ASP A 38 11.36 -13.76 -6.28
C ASP A 38 10.09 -13.15 -6.91
N GLN A 39 9.01 -13.01 -6.14
CA GLN A 39 7.71 -12.52 -6.60
C GLN A 39 7.29 -11.19 -5.93
N VAL A 40 8.20 -10.49 -5.30
CA VAL A 40 7.95 -9.17 -4.71
C VAL A 40 8.74 -8.09 -5.45
N ASN A 41 8.38 -6.83 -5.26
CA ASN A 41 9.15 -5.69 -5.73
C ASN A 41 9.39 -4.72 -4.57
N LEU A 42 10.53 -4.86 -3.90
CA LEU A 42 10.89 -4.05 -2.73
C LEU A 42 12.12 -3.21 -3.03
N TYR A 43 12.00 -1.89 -3.03
CA TYR A 43 13.11 -1.00 -3.32
C TYR A 43 13.09 0.27 -2.47
N GLY A 44 14.21 0.59 -1.83
CA GLY A 44 14.41 1.80 -1.03
C GLY A 44 13.45 1.97 0.15
N CYS A 45 12.77 0.89 0.56
CA CYS A 45 11.83 0.87 1.66
C CYS A 45 12.48 0.41 2.97
N THR A 46 11.76 0.58 4.08
CA THR A 46 12.14 0.05 5.39
C THR A 46 11.05 -0.86 5.93
N ILE A 47 11.40 -2.06 6.41
CA ILE A 47 10.47 -3.02 7.01
C ILE A 47 11.02 -3.42 8.37
N GLY A 48 10.23 -3.19 9.42
CA GLY A 48 10.60 -3.47 10.82
C GLY A 48 10.54 -4.95 11.18
N ASP A 49 11.07 -5.24 12.37
CA ASP A 49 11.29 -6.59 12.90
C ASP A 49 10.01 -7.44 12.92
N ASP A 50 10.18 -8.76 12.74
CA ASP A 50 9.14 -9.78 12.81
C ASP A 50 7.96 -9.58 11.83
N SER A 51 8.09 -8.68 10.85
CA SER A 51 7.06 -8.42 9.85
C SER A 51 7.04 -9.49 8.76
N ARG A 52 5.88 -9.65 8.12
CA ARG A 52 5.65 -10.67 7.10
C ARG A 52 5.11 -10.04 5.82
N VAL A 53 5.70 -10.40 4.68
CA VAL A 53 5.33 -9.89 3.36
C VAL A 53 4.95 -11.05 2.46
N GLY A 54 3.74 -11.00 1.92
CA GLY A 54 3.20 -11.97 0.96
C GLY A 54 3.77 -11.80 -0.44
N SER A 55 3.44 -12.74 -1.33
CA SER A 55 3.83 -12.67 -2.74
C SER A 55 3.13 -11.53 -3.49
N PHE A 56 3.75 -11.06 -4.57
CA PHE A 56 3.24 -9.99 -5.44
C PHE A 56 2.99 -8.67 -4.71
N VAL A 57 3.72 -8.43 -3.63
CA VAL A 57 3.70 -7.15 -2.92
C VAL A 57 4.74 -6.22 -3.53
N GLU A 58 4.35 -4.97 -3.77
CA GLU A 58 5.29 -3.90 -4.08
C GLU A 58 5.34 -2.90 -2.93
N ILE A 59 6.56 -2.55 -2.49
CA ILE A 59 6.81 -1.47 -1.52
C ILE A 59 7.88 -0.56 -2.08
N GLN A 60 7.52 0.68 -2.34
CA GLN A 60 8.36 1.65 -3.02
C GLN A 60 9.35 2.36 -2.09
N LYS A 61 10.27 3.09 -2.71
CA LYS A 61 11.26 3.95 -2.03
C LYS A 61 10.58 4.84 -0.99
N ASN A 62 11.26 5.08 0.13
CA ASN A 62 10.78 5.96 1.21
C ASN A 62 9.47 5.52 1.90
N ALA A 63 8.87 4.40 1.53
CA ALA A 63 7.80 3.81 2.30
C ALA A 63 8.36 3.06 3.52
N THR A 64 7.62 3.11 4.64
CA THR A 64 8.04 2.45 5.87
C THR A 64 6.95 1.54 6.41
N VAL A 65 7.34 0.35 6.84
CA VAL A 65 6.51 -0.64 7.53
C VAL A 65 7.14 -0.91 8.89
N GLY A 66 6.39 -0.74 9.96
CA GLY A 66 6.82 -1.00 11.32
C GLY A 66 7.05 -2.47 11.63
N ALA A 67 7.25 -2.76 12.91
CA ALA A 67 7.49 -4.11 13.40
C ALA A 67 6.18 -4.93 13.54
N ARG A 68 6.27 -6.26 13.45
CA ARG A 68 5.16 -7.21 13.63
C ARG A 68 3.96 -6.96 12.73
N CYS A 69 4.20 -6.36 11.56
CA CYS A 69 3.18 -6.14 10.55
C CYS A 69 2.95 -7.38 9.70
N LYS A 70 1.74 -7.49 9.14
CA LYS A 70 1.43 -8.50 8.14
C LYS A 70 0.93 -7.82 6.87
N ILE A 71 1.71 -7.88 5.81
CA ILE A 71 1.35 -7.38 4.48
C ILE A 71 0.96 -8.57 3.62
N SER A 72 -0.32 -8.67 3.27
CA SER A 72 -0.82 -9.78 2.47
C SER A 72 -0.55 -9.56 0.97
N SER A 73 -0.66 -10.62 0.18
CA SER A 73 -0.29 -10.63 -1.23
C SER A 73 -1.04 -9.60 -2.08
N HIS A 74 -0.41 -9.19 -3.20
CA HIS A 74 -0.94 -8.24 -4.19
C HIS A 74 -1.19 -6.82 -3.63
N SER A 75 -0.63 -6.46 -2.49
CA SER A 75 -0.76 -5.11 -1.95
C SER A 75 0.31 -4.19 -2.52
N PHE A 76 -0.08 -2.94 -2.77
CA PHE A 76 0.79 -1.88 -3.27
C PHE A 76 0.93 -0.78 -2.22
N ILE A 77 2.17 -0.55 -1.77
CA ILE A 77 2.52 0.46 -0.77
C ILE A 77 3.46 1.45 -1.45
N CYS A 78 2.89 2.56 -1.92
CA CYS A 78 3.63 3.57 -2.66
C CYS A 78 4.49 4.46 -1.75
N GLU A 79 5.36 5.24 -2.37
CA GLU A 79 6.17 6.25 -1.70
C GLU A 79 5.31 7.19 -0.86
N GLY A 80 5.82 7.58 0.32
CA GLY A 80 5.12 8.47 1.26
C GLY A 80 4.16 7.76 2.21
N VAL A 81 4.02 6.44 2.13
CA VAL A 81 3.21 5.66 3.07
C VAL A 81 4.04 5.26 4.29
N VAL A 82 3.51 5.58 5.48
CA VAL A 82 4.09 5.20 6.77
C VAL A 82 3.11 4.28 7.51
N ILE A 83 3.50 3.04 7.69
CA ILE A 83 2.75 2.02 8.43
C ILE A 83 3.47 1.81 9.77
N GLU A 84 2.79 2.09 10.88
CA GLU A 84 3.31 1.83 12.23
C GLU A 84 3.28 0.33 12.56
N ASP A 85 3.68 -0.03 13.79
CA ASP A 85 3.75 -1.41 14.25
C ASP A 85 2.40 -2.12 14.29
N GLU A 86 2.43 -3.47 14.20
CA GLU A 86 1.28 -4.34 14.48
C GLU A 86 0.10 -4.15 13.51
N VAL A 87 0.36 -3.57 12.34
CA VAL A 87 -0.68 -3.32 11.34
C VAL A 87 -0.90 -4.56 10.46
N PHE A 88 -2.17 -4.82 10.18
CA PHE A 88 -2.60 -5.82 9.21
C PHE A 88 -3.03 -5.15 7.90
N ILE A 89 -2.39 -5.54 6.79
CA ILE A 89 -2.77 -5.15 5.43
C ILE A 89 -3.31 -6.39 4.72
N GLY A 90 -4.57 -6.36 4.34
CA GLY A 90 -5.26 -7.42 3.61
C GLY A 90 -4.73 -7.59 2.18
N HIS A 91 -5.23 -8.59 1.47
CA HIS A 91 -4.85 -8.86 0.08
C HIS A 91 -5.31 -7.74 -0.85
N GLY A 92 -4.47 -7.35 -1.81
CA GLY A 92 -4.87 -6.40 -2.84
C GLY A 92 -5.18 -4.98 -2.33
N VAL A 93 -4.67 -4.59 -1.18
CA VAL A 93 -4.82 -3.22 -0.68
C VAL A 93 -3.96 -2.28 -1.52
N MET A 94 -4.57 -1.18 -1.99
CA MET A 94 -3.92 -0.18 -2.83
C MET A 94 -3.83 1.15 -2.11
N PHE A 95 -2.61 1.64 -1.91
CA PHE A 95 -2.36 3.02 -1.50
C PHE A 95 -2.11 3.89 -2.72
N THR A 96 -2.48 5.17 -2.63
CA THR A 96 -2.19 6.19 -3.62
C THR A 96 -1.47 7.36 -2.97
N ASN A 97 -0.65 8.09 -3.71
CA ASN A 97 0.17 9.19 -3.20
C ASN A 97 0.05 10.48 -4.02
N ASP A 98 -0.72 10.45 -5.09
CA ASP A 98 -1.09 11.61 -5.90
C ASP A 98 -2.62 11.76 -5.92
N ARG A 99 -3.08 12.98 -5.62
CA ARG A 99 -4.51 13.31 -5.57
C ARG A 99 -5.13 13.57 -6.95
N LEU A 100 -4.33 14.05 -7.89
CA LEU A 100 -4.77 14.44 -9.23
C LEU A 100 -3.82 13.88 -10.29
N PRO A 101 -3.69 12.54 -10.39
CA PRO A 101 -2.70 11.91 -11.27
C PRO A 101 -2.96 12.27 -12.74
N ARG A 102 -1.89 12.61 -13.45
CA ARG A 102 -1.87 12.89 -14.87
C ARG A 102 -0.69 12.20 -15.52
N ALA A 103 -0.84 11.78 -16.76
CA ALA A 103 0.26 11.25 -17.56
C ALA A 103 1.09 12.35 -18.20
N THR A 104 0.46 13.51 -18.47
CA THR A 104 1.09 14.64 -19.16
C THR A 104 0.73 15.97 -18.51
N ASN A 105 1.63 16.94 -18.67
CA ASN A 105 1.42 18.34 -18.38
C ASN A 105 0.44 18.98 -19.38
N PRO A 106 -0.11 20.20 -19.10
CA PRO A 106 -1.02 20.90 -20.01
C PRO A 106 -0.44 21.17 -21.41
N ASP A 107 0.88 21.24 -21.55
CA ASP A 107 1.58 21.43 -22.84
C ASP A 107 1.80 20.12 -23.61
N GLY A 108 1.37 18.97 -23.05
CA GLY A 108 1.51 17.65 -23.65
C GLY A 108 2.85 16.95 -23.33
N SER A 109 3.76 17.56 -22.59
CA SER A 109 4.98 16.91 -22.12
C SER A 109 4.67 15.84 -21.08
N PRO A 110 5.43 14.72 -21.02
CA PRO A 110 5.27 13.72 -19.94
C PRO A 110 5.48 14.34 -18.56
N MET A 111 4.63 14.00 -17.59
CA MET A 111 4.85 14.40 -16.21
C MET A 111 6.08 13.71 -15.63
N THR A 112 6.82 14.45 -14.82
CA THR A 112 8.00 14.01 -14.07
C THR A 112 7.74 14.01 -12.56
N GLU A 113 8.70 13.56 -11.75
CA GLU A 113 8.59 13.61 -10.28
C GLU A 113 8.46 15.05 -9.73
N GLU A 114 8.85 16.07 -10.50
CA GLU A 114 8.80 17.49 -10.08
C GLU A 114 7.44 18.15 -10.36
N ASP A 115 6.61 17.51 -11.19
CA ASP A 115 5.36 18.10 -11.67
C ASP A 115 4.14 17.81 -10.76
N TRP A 116 4.32 16.99 -9.73
CA TRP A 116 3.25 16.64 -8.78
C TRP A 116 3.73 16.65 -7.34
N LYS A 117 2.79 16.69 -6.41
CA LYS A 117 3.10 16.76 -4.98
C LYS A 117 2.82 15.43 -4.29
N LEU A 118 3.86 14.83 -3.72
CA LEU A 118 3.74 13.65 -2.87
C LEU A 118 2.90 13.96 -1.63
N GLU A 119 1.82 13.21 -1.42
CA GLU A 119 1.00 13.28 -0.22
C GLU A 119 1.25 12.07 0.69
N PHE A 120 1.62 12.34 1.95
CA PHE A 120 1.96 11.31 2.93
C PHE A 120 0.72 10.71 3.56
N THR A 121 0.64 9.37 3.57
CA THR A 121 -0.43 8.61 4.24
C THR A 121 0.14 7.86 5.43
N LYS A 122 -0.57 7.90 6.55
CA LYS A 122 -0.15 7.25 7.79
C LYS A 122 -1.16 6.22 8.25
N VAL A 123 -0.69 4.99 8.52
CA VAL A 123 -1.47 3.93 9.17
C VAL A 123 -0.92 3.74 10.57
N LYS A 124 -1.72 4.08 11.57
CA LYS A 124 -1.31 4.01 12.96
C LYS A 124 -1.34 2.57 13.50
N ARG A 125 -0.63 2.38 14.61
CA ARG A 125 -0.41 1.10 15.29
C ARG A 125 -1.69 0.27 15.46
N GLY A 126 -1.58 -1.02 15.15
CA GLY A 126 -2.66 -1.99 15.37
C GLY A 126 -3.86 -1.85 14.44
N ALA A 127 -3.82 -0.95 13.47
CA ALA A 127 -4.89 -0.84 12.48
C ALA A 127 -4.96 -2.06 11.57
N SER A 128 -6.16 -2.36 11.06
CA SER A 128 -6.40 -3.44 10.12
C SER A 128 -7.09 -2.91 8.86
N ILE A 129 -6.51 -3.19 7.70
CA ILE A 129 -7.09 -2.80 6.42
C ILE A 129 -7.53 -4.06 5.67
N GLY A 130 -8.82 -4.16 5.41
CA GLY A 130 -9.44 -5.29 4.72
C GLY A 130 -9.02 -5.41 3.26
N SER A 131 -9.13 -6.62 2.72
CA SER A 131 -8.71 -6.94 1.35
C SER A 131 -9.41 -6.05 0.32
N ASN A 132 -8.66 -5.70 -0.75
CA ASN A 132 -9.12 -4.85 -1.86
C ASN A 132 -9.61 -3.44 -1.44
N ALA A 133 -9.22 -2.96 -0.27
CA ALA A 133 -9.47 -1.58 0.09
C ALA A 133 -8.51 -0.64 -0.66
N THR A 134 -9.01 0.55 -1.03
CA THR A 134 -8.23 1.62 -1.62
C THR A 134 -8.12 2.79 -0.66
N ILE A 135 -6.90 3.27 -0.41
CA ILE A 135 -6.61 4.37 0.49
C ILE A 135 -6.15 5.57 -0.34
N LEU A 136 -6.94 6.64 -0.34
CA LEU A 136 -6.58 7.87 -1.03
C LEU A 136 -5.42 8.59 -0.33
N PRO A 137 -4.69 9.48 -1.03
CA PRO A 137 -3.47 10.09 -0.53
C PRO A 137 -3.73 11.11 0.59
N GLY A 138 -2.74 11.32 1.44
CA GLY A 138 -2.77 12.37 2.45
C GLY A 138 -3.62 12.04 3.68
N LEU A 139 -3.93 10.76 3.93
CA LEU A 139 -4.85 10.35 4.99
C LEU A 139 -4.13 9.74 6.19
N THR A 140 -4.81 9.79 7.33
CA THR A 140 -4.43 9.05 8.53
C THR A 140 -5.49 7.99 8.85
N ILE A 141 -5.07 6.73 8.94
CA ILE A 141 -5.87 5.63 9.50
C ILE A 141 -5.52 5.52 10.98
N GLY A 142 -6.51 5.68 11.85
CA GLY A 142 -6.35 5.72 13.29
C GLY A 142 -5.84 4.42 13.91
N ALA A 143 -5.31 4.53 15.14
CA ALA A 143 -4.82 3.37 15.88
C ALA A 143 -5.95 2.37 16.15
N SER A 144 -5.67 1.08 15.95
CA SER A 144 -6.65 0.00 16.12
C SER A 144 -7.95 0.18 15.31
N ALA A 145 -7.94 1.03 14.28
CA ALA A 145 -9.07 1.18 13.37
C ALA A 145 -9.18 -0.03 12.44
N LEU A 146 -10.38 -0.28 11.92
CA LEU A 146 -10.63 -1.34 10.95
C LEU A 146 -11.26 -0.74 9.70
N VAL A 147 -10.61 -0.94 8.57
CA VAL A 147 -11.14 -0.63 7.25
C VAL A 147 -11.71 -1.92 6.66
N GLY A 148 -13.00 -1.91 6.34
CA GLY A 148 -13.69 -3.05 5.74
C GLY A 148 -13.14 -3.42 4.36
N ALA A 149 -13.24 -4.69 3.99
CA ALA A 149 -12.83 -5.16 2.67
C ALA A 149 -13.58 -4.42 1.55
N GLY A 150 -12.87 -4.08 0.46
CA GLY A 150 -13.43 -3.35 -0.68
C GLY A 150 -13.78 -1.89 -0.42
N ALA A 151 -13.43 -1.33 0.73
CA ALA A 151 -13.73 0.06 1.04
C ALA A 151 -12.82 1.03 0.28
N VAL A 152 -13.35 2.21 -0.09
CA VAL A 152 -12.56 3.32 -0.62
C VAL A 152 -12.50 4.42 0.45
N VAL A 153 -11.35 4.54 1.10
CA VAL A 153 -11.14 5.52 2.17
C VAL A 153 -10.74 6.86 1.58
N THR A 154 -11.60 7.85 1.76
CA THR A 154 -11.46 9.20 1.19
C THR A 154 -11.25 10.29 2.23
N LYS A 155 -11.28 9.94 3.52
CA LYS A 155 -11.11 10.84 4.67
C LYS A 155 -10.35 10.14 5.78
N ASN A 156 -9.78 10.91 6.71
CA ASN A 156 -9.13 10.36 7.90
C ASN A 156 -10.09 9.45 8.68
N VAL A 157 -9.55 8.33 9.17
CA VAL A 157 -10.28 7.36 9.99
C VAL A 157 -9.87 7.58 11.45
N PRO A 158 -10.80 7.84 12.36
CA PRO A 158 -10.50 7.99 13.79
C PRO A 158 -9.92 6.70 14.39
N ASP A 159 -9.21 6.86 15.53
CA ASP A 159 -8.74 5.72 16.31
C ASP A 159 -9.96 4.85 16.72
N PHE A 160 -9.81 3.53 16.65
CA PHE A 160 -10.82 2.50 16.93
C PHE A 160 -12.06 2.49 16.02
N ALA A 161 -12.18 3.39 15.05
CA ALA A 161 -13.34 3.37 14.15
C ALA A 161 -13.32 2.16 13.21
N ILE A 162 -14.50 1.61 12.96
CA ILE A 162 -14.74 0.67 11.86
C ILE A 162 -15.35 1.47 10.72
N VAL A 163 -14.70 1.44 9.55
CA VAL A 163 -15.20 2.10 8.35
C VAL A 163 -15.40 1.11 7.21
N ALA A 164 -16.43 1.30 6.41
CA ALA A 164 -16.75 0.42 5.26
C ALA A 164 -17.47 1.19 4.15
N GLY A 165 -17.46 0.62 2.94
CA GLY A 165 -18.19 1.11 1.77
C GLY A 165 -17.39 2.04 0.86
N VAL A 166 -18.08 2.56 -0.18
CA VAL A 166 -17.53 3.44 -1.23
C VAL A 166 -18.44 4.66 -1.38
N PRO A 167 -18.03 5.86 -0.93
CA PRO A 167 -16.88 6.13 -0.07
C PRO A 167 -17.06 5.53 1.33
N ALA A 168 -15.96 5.20 2.01
CA ALA A 168 -15.98 4.61 3.34
C ALA A 168 -16.61 5.56 4.37
N LYS A 169 -17.49 5.01 5.19
CA LYS A 169 -18.16 5.70 6.31
C LYS A 169 -17.96 4.93 7.60
N ILE A 170 -18.01 5.62 8.73
CA ILE A 170 -17.95 4.98 10.05
C ILE A 170 -19.23 4.15 10.23
N VAL A 171 -19.05 2.86 10.52
CA VAL A 171 -20.15 1.88 10.74
C VAL A 171 -20.06 1.22 12.11
N GLY A 172 -19.02 1.49 12.90
CA GLY A 172 -18.86 0.90 14.23
C GLY A 172 -17.57 1.32 14.93
N ASP A 173 -17.27 0.59 16.01
CA ASP A 173 -16.09 0.78 16.86
C ASP A 173 -15.48 -0.58 17.19
N THR A 174 -14.17 -0.75 17.04
CA THR A 174 -13.46 -2.02 17.24
C THR A 174 -13.51 -2.51 18.68
N ARG A 175 -13.60 -1.61 19.65
CA ARG A 175 -13.70 -1.94 21.08
C ARG A 175 -15.01 -2.69 21.37
N SER A 176 -16.13 -2.22 20.83
CA SER A 176 -17.42 -2.86 20.97
C SER A 176 -17.49 -4.20 20.24
N ALA A 177 -16.91 -4.27 19.04
CA ALA A 177 -16.88 -5.50 18.25
C ALA A 177 -16.08 -6.62 18.92
N LEU A 178 -14.93 -6.30 19.53
CA LEU A 178 -14.11 -7.27 20.26
C LEU A 178 -14.82 -7.78 21.53
N THR A 179 -15.51 -6.90 22.26
CA THR A 179 -16.30 -7.28 23.43
C THR A 179 -17.44 -8.24 23.05
N ALA A 180 -18.15 -7.97 21.99
CA ALA A 180 -19.23 -8.84 21.49
C ALA A 180 -18.69 -10.20 21.01
N ALA A 181 -17.55 -10.24 20.33
CA ALA A 181 -16.91 -11.48 19.89
C ALA A 181 -16.46 -12.35 21.06
N ALA A 182 -15.91 -11.75 22.12
CA ALA A 182 -15.51 -12.48 23.32
C ALA A 182 -16.71 -13.06 24.08
N ALA A 183 -17.84 -12.35 24.15
CA ALA A 183 -19.07 -12.83 24.78
C ALA A 183 -19.73 -13.99 24.05
N ASN A 184 -19.56 -14.09 22.72
CA ASN A 184 -20.11 -15.19 21.91
C ASN A 184 -19.20 -16.42 21.84
N ALA A 185 -17.98 -16.36 22.37
CA ALA A 185 -17.02 -17.46 22.39
C ALA A 185 -16.99 -18.22 23.74
N SER A 186 -17.74 -17.75 24.73
CA SER A 186 -17.96 -18.35 26.05
C SER A 186 -19.29 -19.11 26.14
#